data_dc5b828fe5c7901de852530efbb31c6e
#
_entry.id   dc5b828fe5c7901de852530efbb31c6e
#
_cell.length_a   1.000
_cell.length_b   1.000
_cell.length_c   1.000
_cell.angle_alpha   90.00
_cell.angle_beta   90.00
_cell.angle_gamma   90.00
#
_symmetry.space_group_name_H-M   'P 1'
#
loop_
_entity.id
_entity.type
_entity.pdbx_description
1 polymer ?
#
loop_
_entity_poly.entity_id
_entity_poly.type
_entity_poly.pdbx_seq_one_letter_code
_entity_poly.pdbx_strand_id
1 'polypeptide(L)'
;MDNLFFQDNSQTYNINLSKEAYKKMLCYCNKAHPYETGGILIGNYSQSQTVANILQITPPPKNSKHAKCNFHRGSDGLKKLLNTVWNQGLYYLGEWHYHPNASSLPSGIDNNQMIELSRDQKLNCPEPILIIIGGYKNNWNINARLYVNGQEIIMDPK
;
A
#
# COMPACT_ATOMS: atom_id res chain seq x y z
N MET A 1 14.74 13.52 4.67
CA MET A 1 13.42 12.88 4.79
C MET A 1 13.59 11.61 5.60
N ASP A 2 12.80 11.46 6.63
CA ASP A 2 12.81 10.29 7.49
C ASP A 2 11.72 9.29 7.06
N ASN A 3 11.62 8.15 7.76
CA ASN A 3 10.50 7.24 7.60
C ASN A 3 9.19 7.93 8.00
N LEU A 4 8.09 7.47 7.43
CA LEU A 4 6.75 7.95 7.79
C LEU A 4 6.10 6.93 8.73
N PHE A 5 5.59 7.43 9.83
CA PHE A 5 4.92 6.61 10.85
C PHE A 5 3.44 6.94 10.90
N PHE A 6 2.62 5.90 11.03
CA PHE A 6 1.18 6.01 11.19
C PHE A 6 0.72 5.13 12.33
N GLN A 7 -0.31 5.57 13.04
CA GLN A 7 -0.89 4.83 14.15
C GLN A 7 -2.41 5.00 14.16
N ASP A 8 -3.13 3.96 14.53
CA ASP A 8 -4.57 4.05 14.75
C ASP A 8 -4.89 4.78 16.07
N ASN A 9 -6.11 5.26 16.20
CA ASN A 9 -6.55 6.02 17.36
C ASN A 9 -6.49 5.23 18.68
N SER A 10 -6.66 3.92 18.62
CA SER A 10 -6.53 3.04 19.80
C SER A 10 -5.08 2.68 20.16
N GLN A 11 -4.11 3.11 19.35
CA GLN A 11 -2.68 2.83 19.50
C GLN A 11 -2.34 1.32 19.46
N THR A 12 -3.20 0.54 18.84
CA THR A 12 -3.02 -0.91 18.69
C THR A 12 -2.13 -1.25 17.50
N TYR A 13 -2.32 -0.55 16.39
CA TYR A 13 -1.64 -0.81 15.13
C TYR A 13 -0.70 0.33 14.75
N ASN A 14 0.47 -0.04 14.24
CA ASN A 14 1.47 0.93 13.79
C ASN A 14 2.00 0.52 12.42
N ILE A 15 2.22 1.51 11.55
CA ILE A 15 2.84 1.35 10.24
C ILE A 15 4.09 2.21 10.19
N ASN A 16 5.19 1.62 9.77
CA ASN A 16 6.45 2.28 9.47
C ASN A 16 6.73 2.16 7.98
N LEU A 17 6.50 3.21 7.23
CA LEU A 17 6.82 3.28 5.80
C LEU A 17 8.23 3.80 5.62
N SER A 18 9.12 2.98 5.07
CA SER A 18 10.50 3.40 4.83
C SER A 18 10.57 4.55 3.81
N LYS A 19 11.51 5.46 4.04
CA LYS A 19 11.74 6.60 3.12
C LYS A 19 12.07 6.13 1.70
N GLU A 20 12.75 5.02 1.55
CA GLU A 20 13.11 4.43 0.26
C GLU A 20 11.87 3.95 -0.49
N ALA A 21 10.96 3.25 0.20
CA ALA A 21 9.69 2.82 -0.38
C ALA A 21 8.84 4.04 -0.80
N TYR A 22 8.73 5.03 0.05
CA TYR A 22 8.00 6.26 -0.26
C TYR A 22 8.57 7.00 -1.47
N LYS A 23 9.90 7.19 -1.54
CA LYS A 23 10.56 7.81 -2.71
C LYS A 23 10.28 7.04 -4.01
N LYS A 24 10.29 5.71 -3.96
CA LYS A 24 9.94 4.87 -5.11
C LYS A 24 8.49 5.06 -5.53
N MET A 25 7.54 5.13 -4.58
CA MET A 25 6.14 5.44 -4.88
C MET A 25 6.04 6.75 -5.66
N LEU A 26 6.66 7.83 -5.18
CA LEU A 26 6.64 9.14 -5.85
C LEU A 26 7.23 9.08 -7.26
N CYS A 27 8.30 8.29 -7.45
CA CYS A 27 8.88 8.08 -8.78
C CYS A 27 7.88 7.44 -9.74
N TYR A 28 7.18 6.40 -9.31
CA TYR A 28 6.15 5.74 -10.12
C TYR A 28 4.92 6.62 -10.34
N CYS A 29 4.51 7.41 -9.35
CA CYS A 29 3.45 8.40 -9.51
C CYS A 29 3.78 9.43 -10.61
N ASN A 30 4.99 9.98 -10.60
CA ASN A 30 5.45 10.91 -11.63
C ASN A 30 5.48 10.29 -13.02
N LYS A 31 5.89 9.03 -13.15
CA LYS A 31 5.92 8.30 -14.43
C LYS A 31 4.52 8.00 -14.96
N ALA A 32 3.58 7.70 -14.09
CA ALA A 32 2.22 7.31 -14.47
C ALA A 32 1.32 8.50 -14.78
N HIS A 33 1.61 9.67 -14.17
CA HIS A 33 0.77 10.86 -14.33
C HIS A 33 0.43 11.13 -15.81
N PRO A 34 -0.82 11.39 -16.21
CA PRO A 34 -2.00 11.68 -15.37
C PRO A 34 -2.88 10.46 -15.04
N TYR A 35 -2.34 9.26 -15.13
CA TYR A 35 -3.09 8.02 -14.88
C TYR A 35 -2.85 7.48 -13.46
N GLU A 36 -3.86 6.83 -12.90
CA GLU A 36 -3.70 6.06 -11.67
C GLU A 36 -2.73 4.90 -11.88
N THR A 37 -2.02 4.55 -10.84
CA THR A 37 -1.10 3.41 -10.78
C THR A 37 -1.03 2.85 -9.37
N GLY A 38 -0.29 1.79 -9.19
CA GLY A 38 -0.09 1.16 -7.89
C GLY A 38 0.70 -0.13 -7.98
N GLY A 39 0.76 -0.82 -6.88
CA GLY A 39 1.47 -2.09 -6.74
C GLY A 39 1.24 -2.65 -5.35
N ILE A 40 2.11 -3.57 -4.92
CA ILE A 40 2.01 -4.17 -3.60
C ILE A 40 3.05 -3.60 -2.63
N LEU A 41 2.72 -3.72 -1.35
CA LEU A 41 3.59 -3.41 -0.21
C LEU A 41 4.26 -4.70 0.27
N ILE A 42 5.56 -4.64 0.51
CA ILE A 42 6.36 -5.77 0.99
C ILE A 42 7.16 -5.33 2.22
N GLY A 43 7.18 -6.18 3.23
CA GLY A 43 7.92 -5.91 4.44
C GLY A 43 7.78 -7.01 5.49
N ASN A 44 7.95 -6.64 6.73
CA ASN A 44 7.85 -7.55 7.88
C ASN A 44 7.13 -6.90 9.05
N TYR A 45 6.89 -7.67 10.07
CA TYR A 45 6.40 -7.19 11.36
C TYR A 45 7.53 -7.12 12.38
N SER A 46 7.44 -6.18 13.33
CA SER A 46 8.30 -6.17 14.51
C SER A 46 8.15 -7.47 15.31
N GLN A 47 9.12 -7.76 16.20
CA GLN A 47 9.06 -8.97 17.05
C GLN A 47 7.77 -9.04 17.88
N SER A 48 7.27 -7.90 18.36
CA SER A 48 6.00 -7.80 19.08
C SER A 48 4.76 -7.90 18.18
N GLN A 49 4.96 -7.93 16.85
CA GLN A 49 3.90 -7.90 15.82
C GLN A 49 2.96 -6.69 15.91
N THR A 50 3.42 -5.62 16.53
CA THR A 50 2.65 -4.37 16.69
C THR A 50 2.98 -3.31 15.65
N VAL A 51 4.07 -3.48 14.90
CA VAL A 51 4.50 -2.56 13.85
C VAL A 51 4.68 -3.31 12.53
N ALA A 52 3.96 -2.88 11.50
CA ALA A 52 4.18 -3.31 10.12
C ALA A 52 5.25 -2.41 9.48
N ASN A 53 6.40 -2.98 9.14
CA ASN A 53 7.49 -2.27 8.47
C ASN A 53 7.37 -2.45 6.96
N ILE A 54 6.98 -1.43 6.24
CA ILE A 54 6.94 -1.42 4.77
C ILE A 54 8.32 -1.02 4.26
N LEU A 55 9.05 -2.00 3.74
CA LEU A 55 10.44 -1.86 3.33
C LEU A 55 10.61 -1.72 1.82
N GLN A 56 9.71 -2.34 1.06
CA GLN A 56 9.75 -2.37 -0.40
C GLN A 56 8.35 -2.18 -0.98
N ILE A 57 8.32 -1.67 -2.21
CA ILE A 57 7.08 -1.63 -3.02
C ILE A 57 7.39 -2.18 -4.42
N THR A 58 6.37 -2.69 -5.09
CA THR A 58 6.50 -3.05 -6.49
C THR A 58 6.04 -1.93 -7.40
N PRO A 59 6.57 -1.85 -8.63
CA PRO A 59 5.89 -1.15 -9.71
C PRO A 59 4.56 -1.85 -10.04
N PRO A 60 3.70 -1.23 -10.87
CA PRO A 60 2.52 -1.93 -11.36
C PRO A 60 2.94 -3.16 -12.19
N PRO A 61 2.37 -4.34 -11.93
CA PRO A 61 2.58 -5.49 -12.79
C PRO A 61 2.23 -5.18 -14.25
N LYS A 62 2.92 -5.84 -15.20
CA LYS A 62 2.79 -5.53 -16.64
C LYS A 62 1.37 -5.65 -17.19
N ASN A 63 0.57 -6.56 -16.64
CA ASN A 63 -0.83 -6.76 -17.01
C ASN A 63 -1.82 -5.86 -16.25
N SER A 64 -1.33 -4.83 -15.57
CA SER A 64 -2.18 -3.83 -14.91
C SER A 64 -2.87 -2.93 -15.93
N LYS A 65 -4.05 -2.41 -15.56
CA LYS A 65 -4.82 -1.48 -16.39
C LYS A 65 -4.89 -0.11 -15.70
N HIS A 66 -4.46 0.91 -16.42
CA HIS A 66 -4.36 2.28 -15.92
C HIS A 66 -5.39 3.17 -16.62
N ALA A 67 -6.11 3.96 -15.84
CA ALA A 67 -6.99 5.02 -16.31
C ALA A 67 -6.83 6.27 -15.43
N LYS A 68 -7.46 7.39 -15.81
CA LYS A 68 -7.35 8.64 -15.05
C LYS A 68 -7.99 8.56 -13.65
N CYS A 69 -9.04 7.78 -13.52
CA CYS A 69 -9.82 7.65 -12.27
C CYS A 69 -10.02 6.19 -11.86
N ASN A 70 -9.23 5.28 -12.39
CA ASN A 70 -9.31 3.86 -12.06
C ASN A 70 -7.98 3.16 -12.33
N PHE A 71 -7.61 2.26 -11.44
CA PHE A 71 -6.46 1.38 -11.60
C PHE A 71 -6.85 -0.05 -11.24
N HIS A 72 -6.59 -0.97 -12.15
CA HIS A 72 -6.76 -2.39 -11.90
C HIS A 72 -5.39 -3.06 -11.89
N ARG A 73 -4.93 -3.45 -10.69
CA ARG A 73 -3.64 -4.10 -10.53
C ARG A 73 -3.68 -5.50 -11.14
N GLY A 74 -2.75 -5.79 -12.02
CA GLY A 74 -2.48 -7.14 -12.49
C GLY A 74 -1.73 -7.97 -11.46
N SER A 75 -1.41 -9.19 -11.83
CA SER A 75 -0.71 -10.16 -10.97
C SER A 75 0.59 -10.71 -11.57
N ASP A 76 0.96 -10.30 -12.79
CA ASP A 76 2.15 -10.81 -13.46
C ASP A 76 3.42 -10.65 -12.62
N GLY A 77 4.13 -11.75 -12.42
CA GLY A 77 5.40 -11.77 -11.69
C GLY A 77 5.29 -11.71 -10.17
N LEU A 78 4.12 -11.43 -9.58
CA LEU A 78 3.98 -11.25 -8.13
C LEU A 78 4.21 -12.55 -7.36
N LYS A 79 3.71 -13.68 -7.83
CA LYS A 79 3.92 -14.98 -7.17
C LYS A 79 5.40 -15.32 -7.05
N LYS A 80 6.15 -15.15 -8.14
CA LYS A 80 7.61 -15.39 -8.18
C LYS A 80 8.35 -14.44 -7.24
N LEU A 81 7.99 -13.16 -7.26
CA LEU A 81 8.59 -12.15 -6.39
C LEU A 81 8.32 -12.47 -4.91
N LEU A 82 7.08 -12.77 -4.55
CA LEU A 82 6.71 -13.09 -3.16
C LEU A 82 7.42 -14.35 -2.67
N ASN A 83 7.59 -15.37 -3.50
CA ASN A 83 8.38 -16.55 -3.16
C ASN A 83 9.85 -16.19 -2.91
N THR A 84 10.42 -15.27 -3.69
CA THR A 84 11.79 -14.81 -3.52
C THR A 84 11.98 -14.04 -2.21
N VAL A 85 11.11 -13.08 -1.92
CA VAL A 85 11.22 -12.25 -0.70
C VAL A 85 10.86 -13.02 0.57
N TRP A 86 10.02 -14.05 0.48
CA TRP A 86 9.72 -14.96 1.58
C TRP A 86 10.99 -15.56 2.19
N ASN A 87 11.95 -15.96 1.36
CA ASN A 87 13.23 -16.49 1.82
C ASN A 87 14.09 -15.45 2.54
N GLN A 88 13.76 -14.17 2.41
CA GLN A 88 14.40 -13.04 3.10
C GLN A 88 13.62 -12.61 4.36
N GLY A 89 12.57 -13.33 4.73
CA GLY A 89 11.69 -12.98 5.85
C GLY A 89 10.77 -11.81 5.55
N LEU A 90 10.45 -11.56 4.28
CA LEU A 90 9.56 -10.50 3.84
C LEU A 90 8.26 -11.07 3.27
N TYR A 91 7.18 -10.32 3.45
CA TYR A 91 5.83 -10.75 3.13
C TYR A 91 5.05 -9.67 2.39
N TYR A 92 3.98 -10.09 1.72
CA TYR A 92 2.93 -9.18 1.27
C TYR A 92 2.25 -8.52 2.48
N LEU A 93 2.21 -7.19 2.49
CA LEU A 93 1.56 -6.41 3.55
C LEU A 93 0.32 -5.64 3.07
N GLY A 94 0.09 -5.55 1.76
CA GLY A 94 -1.04 -4.82 1.22
C GLY A 94 -0.75 -4.17 -0.14
N GLU A 95 -1.47 -3.11 -0.42
CA GLU A 95 -1.48 -2.41 -1.71
C GLU A 95 -1.07 -0.95 -1.55
N TRP A 96 -0.54 -0.36 -2.62
CA TRP A 96 -0.42 1.10 -2.74
C TRP A 96 -1.03 1.59 -4.04
N HIS A 97 -1.67 2.77 -4.01
CA HIS A 97 -2.31 3.39 -5.17
C HIS A 97 -1.91 4.85 -5.30
N TYR A 98 -2.01 5.39 -6.51
CA TYR A 98 -1.82 6.79 -6.84
C TYR A 98 -3.10 7.41 -7.38
N HIS A 99 -3.54 8.51 -6.77
CA HIS A 99 -4.67 9.33 -7.20
C HIS A 99 -4.15 10.65 -7.77
N PRO A 100 -3.97 10.78 -9.11
CA PRO A 100 -3.38 11.96 -9.72
C PRO A 100 -4.26 13.20 -9.55
N ASN A 101 -3.67 14.31 -9.11
CA ASN A 101 -4.34 15.60 -8.89
C ASN A 101 -5.54 15.53 -7.91
N ALA A 102 -5.61 14.53 -7.06
CA ALA A 102 -6.74 14.28 -6.18
C ALA A 102 -6.27 14.02 -4.74
N SER A 103 -7.23 13.89 -3.83
CA SER A 103 -6.94 13.52 -2.46
C SER A 103 -6.47 12.06 -2.36
N SER A 104 -5.73 11.75 -1.30
CA SER A 104 -5.29 10.39 -0.99
C SER A 104 -6.32 9.55 -0.23
N LEU A 105 -7.56 9.99 -0.16
CA LEU A 105 -8.63 9.19 0.46
C LEU A 105 -9.02 8.00 -0.43
N PRO A 106 -9.30 6.83 0.17
CA PRO A 106 -9.77 5.69 -0.59
C PRO A 106 -11.10 5.97 -1.29
N SER A 107 -11.23 5.50 -2.53
CA SER A 107 -12.52 5.42 -3.22
C SER A 107 -13.37 4.26 -2.67
N GLY A 108 -14.65 4.21 -3.04
CA GLY A 108 -15.50 3.06 -2.71
C GLY A 108 -14.98 1.76 -3.31
N ILE A 109 -14.39 1.81 -4.50
CA ILE A 109 -13.76 0.66 -5.16
C ILE A 109 -12.53 0.21 -4.37
N ASP A 110 -11.66 1.13 -3.97
CA ASP A 110 -10.48 0.83 -3.14
C ASP A 110 -10.89 0.13 -1.85
N ASN A 111 -11.87 0.69 -1.14
CA ASN A 111 -12.36 0.11 0.11
C ASN A 111 -12.92 -1.30 -0.07
N ASN A 112 -13.75 -1.51 -1.08
CA ASN A 112 -14.34 -2.83 -1.35
C ASN A 112 -13.27 -3.88 -1.66
N GLN A 113 -12.27 -3.54 -2.47
CA GLN A 113 -11.14 -4.43 -2.77
C GLN A 113 -10.38 -4.81 -1.50
N MET A 114 -10.07 -3.84 -0.65
CA MET A 114 -9.32 -4.08 0.57
C MET A 114 -10.13 -4.89 1.60
N ILE A 115 -11.43 -4.67 1.68
CA ILE A 115 -12.33 -5.47 2.53
C ILE A 115 -12.31 -6.93 2.08
N GLU A 116 -12.38 -7.20 0.78
CA GLU A 116 -12.28 -8.56 0.23
C GLU A 116 -10.92 -9.19 0.54
N LEU A 117 -9.81 -8.44 0.33
CA LEU A 117 -8.47 -8.92 0.66
C LEU A 117 -8.31 -9.27 2.14
N SER A 118 -8.89 -8.48 3.04
CA SER A 118 -8.80 -8.74 4.48
C SER A 118 -9.53 -10.02 4.92
N ARG A 119 -10.46 -10.51 4.11
CA ARG A 119 -11.23 -11.74 4.34
C ARG A 119 -10.70 -12.95 3.59
N ASP A 120 -9.77 -12.74 2.66
CA ASP A 120 -9.21 -13.83 1.86
C ASP A 120 -8.17 -14.62 2.67
N GLN A 121 -8.58 -15.77 3.17
CA GLN A 121 -7.70 -16.66 3.94
C GLN A 121 -6.52 -17.21 3.13
N LYS A 122 -6.62 -17.28 1.81
CA LYS A 122 -5.55 -17.76 0.93
C LYS A 122 -4.39 -16.76 0.83
N LEU A 123 -4.68 -15.49 1.07
CA LEU A 123 -3.68 -14.42 1.01
C LEU A 123 -2.68 -14.47 2.17
N ASN A 124 -3.04 -15.06 3.29
CA ASN A 124 -2.24 -15.07 4.53
C ASN A 124 -1.83 -13.66 5.00
N CYS A 125 -2.69 -12.68 4.77
CA CYS A 125 -2.51 -11.30 5.21
C CYS A 125 -3.83 -10.82 5.84
N PRO A 126 -4.06 -11.10 7.13
CA PRO A 126 -5.34 -10.78 7.78
C PRO A 126 -5.54 -9.30 8.03
N GLU A 127 -4.49 -8.50 7.93
CA GLU A 127 -4.48 -7.06 8.21
C GLU A 127 -3.83 -6.29 7.04
N PRO A 128 -4.36 -6.37 5.80
CA PRO A 128 -3.76 -5.69 4.66
C PRO A 128 -3.83 -4.17 4.83
N ILE A 129 -2.74 -3.53 4.42
CA ILE A 129 -2.54 -2.09 4.45
C ILE A 129 -2.85 -1.52 3.08
N LEU A 130 -3.48 -0.35 3.03
CA LEU A 130 -3.60 0.47 1.83
C LEU A 130 -2.89 1.80 2.06
N ILE A 131 -1.89 2.10 1.23
CA ILE A 131 -1.26 3.41 1.15
C ILE A 131 -1.73 4.09 -0.13
N ILE A 132 -2.26 5.29 -0.03
CA ILE A 132 -2.64 6.09 -1.20
C ILE A 132 -1.79 7.36 -1.23
N ILE A 133 -1.18 7.61 -2.39
CA ILE A 133 -0.50 8.85 -2.71
C ILE A 133 -1.45 9.68 -3.57
N GLY A 134 -1.75 10.89 -3.16
CA GLY A 134 -2.52 11.86 -3.92
C GLY A 134 -1.68 13.05 -4.36
N GLY A 135 -2.22 13.83 -5.30
CA GLY A 135 -1.59 15.06 -5.76
C GLY A 135 -0.68 14.89 -6.97
N TYR A 136 0.27 15.80 -7.14
CA TYR A 136 1.26 15.78 -8.22
C TYR A 136 2.43 16.72 -7.94
N LYS A 137 3.62 16.37 -8.43
CA LYS A 137 4.89 17.11 -8.25
C LYS A 137 5.17 17.41 -6.78
N ASN A 138 5.29 18.67 -6.40
CA ASN A 138 5.66 19.08 -5.04
C ASN A 138 4.45 19.20 -4.08
N ASN A 139 3.26 18.85 -4.56
CA ASN A 139 2.02 18.92 -3.78
C ASN A 139 1.47 17.52 -3.52
N TRP A 140 2.25 16.70 -2.82
CA TRP A 140 1.90 15.33 -2.47
C TRP A 140 1.11 15.29 -1.17
N ASN A 141 0.12 14.39 -1.12
CA ASN A 141 -0.52 13.99 0.11
C ASN A 141 -0.54 12.47 0.20
N ILE A 142 -0.54 11.95 1.42
CA ILE A 142 -0.49 10.50 1.68
C ILE A 142 -1.53 10.12 2.71
N ASN A 143 -2.10 8.96 2.55
CA ASN A 143 -3.07 8.38 3.48
C ASN A 143 -2.78 6.90 3.69
N ALA A 144 -2.97 6.43 4.90
CA ALA A 144 -2.82 5.03 5.27
C ALA A 144 -4.11 4.49 5.88
N ARG A 145 -4.46 3.28 5.49
CA ARG A 145 -5.59 2.51 6.04
C ARG A 145 -5.13 1.09 6.36
N LEU A 146 -5.73 0.52 7.38
CA LEU A 146 -5.59 -0.90 7.71
C LEU A 146 -6.98 -1.53 7.65
N TYR A 147 -7.06 -2.77 7.18
CA TYR A 147 -8.34 -3.49 7.07
C TYR A 147 -8.24 -4.78 7.88
N VAL A 148 -9.12 -4.93 8.85
CA VAL A 148 -9.15 -6.09 9.74
C VAL A 148 -10.53 -6.70 9.71
N ASN A 149 -10.63 -7.93 9.21
CA ASN A 149 -11.88 -8.68 9.13
C ASN A 149 -13.03 -7.88 8.49
N GLY A 150 -12.72 -7.18 7.39
CA GLY A 150 -13.67 -6.37 6.63
C GLY A 150 -13.94 -4.98 7.22
N GLN A 151 -13.24 -4.57 8.26
CA GLN A 151 -13.36 -3.22 8.85
C GLN A 151 -12.18 -2.35 8.46
N GLU A 152 -12.47 -1.13 8.01
CA GLU A 152 -11.48 -0.08 7.74
C GLU A 152 -11.04 0.57 9.05
N ILE A 153 -9.74 0.68 9.24
CA ILE A 153 -9.11 1.39 10.35
C ILE A 153 -8.29 2.55 9.80
N ILE A 154 -8.59 3.75 10.25
CA ILE A 154 -7.85 4.96 9.88
C ILE A 154 -6.51 4.96 10.61
N MET A 155 -5.43 5.19 9.86
CA MET A 155 -4.07 5.27 10.37
C MET A 155 -3.58 6.71 10.25
N ASP A 156 -3.47 7.42 11.38
CA ASP A 156 -3.08 8.83 11.40
C ASP A 156 -1.56 8.98 11.39
N PRO A 157 -1.02 10.01 10.68
CA PRO A 157 0.41 10.32 10.72
C PRO A 157 0.88 10.70 12.13
N LYS A 158 2.13 10.33 12.44
CA LYS A 158 2.81 10.67 13.71
C LYS A 158 4.03 11.53 13.49
#